data_016a4b4a60e5efee5c663ac5813eb55a
#
_entry.id   016a4b4a60e5efee5c663ac5813eb55a
#
_cell.length_a   1.000
_cell.length_b   1.000
_cell.length_c   1.000
_cell.angle_alpha   90.00
_cell.angle_beta   90.00
_cell.angle_gamma   90.00
#
_symmetry.space_group_name_H-M   'P 1'
#
loop_
_entity.id
_entity.type
_entity.pdbx_description
1 polymer ?
#
loop_
_entity_poly.entity_id
_entity_poly.type
_entity_poly.pdbx_seq_one_letter_code
_entity_poly.pdbx_strand_id
1 'polypeptide(L)'
;LQPQDQLDLQFQIAQLYLATDKWDEGRDQLLRWFKDAEEMGFPPGPSAHALLAQIYLYFASETESDSPEEKQYYRKAEPHAEKAVFSAAEPRENWYQIYLSILLFDDRYEESVPILEAMVYRFPDKKNYYRQLAALYAELQREDDSFHIQQIMFSKDMLEKHDELLRIAQLYLFYEVPYKAALILEKELESGRIEDEEKNWEQLAN
;
A
#
# COMPACT_ATOMS: atom_id res chain seq x y z
N LEU A 1 -5.15 40.92 6.26
CA LEU A 1 -5.53 39.55 5.91
C LEU A 1 -6.24 38.94 7.10
N GLN A 2 -7.33 38.18 6.87
CA GLN A 2 -7.92 37.36 7.92
C GLN A 2 -6.92 36.27 8.29
N PRO A 3 -6.93 35.75 9.55
CA PRO A 3 -6.00 34.66 9.96
C PRO A 3 -6.02 33.48 9.03
N GLN A 4 -7.18 33.09 8.54
CA GLN A 4 -7.36 31.99 7.57
C GLN A 4 -6.61 32.27 6.25
N ASP A 5 -6.79 33.50 5.68
CA ASP A 5 -6.12 33.88 4.42
C ASP A 5 -4.60 33.85 4.56
N GLN A 6 -4.09 34.22 5.75
CA GLN A 6 -2.66 34.18 6.04
C GLN A 6 -2.14 32.72 6.05
N LEU A 7 -2.87 31.81 6.71
CA LEU A 7 -2.53 30.38 6.75
C LEU A 7 -2.59 29.74 5.37
N ASP A 8 -3.63 30.07 4.58
CA ASP A 8 -3.76 29.55 3.21
C ASP A 8 -2.59 29.99 2.33
N LEU A 9 -2.16 31.25 2.44
CA LEU A 9 -0.99 31.74 1.70
C LEU A 9 0.31 31.05 2.14
N GLN A 10 0.53 30.88 3.43
CA GLN A 10 1.71 30.18 3.96
C GLN A 10 1.77 28.73 3.49
N PHE A 11 0.63 28.04 3.45
CA PHE A 11 0.54 26.67 2.95
C PHE A 11 0.84 26.58 1.45
N GLN A 12 0.30 27.52 0.66
CA GLN A 12 0.61 27.60 -0.78
C GLN A 12 2.10 27.88 -1.04
N ILE A 13 2.74 28.70 -0.21
CA ILE A 13 4.19 28.94 -0.31
C ILE A 13 4.97 27.64 -0.04
N ALA A 14 4.59 26.86 0.97
CA ALA A 14 5.23 25.58 1.24
C ALA A 14 5.10 24.63 0.03
N GLN A 15 3.90 24.53 -0.55
CA GLN A 15 3.68 23.72 -1.75
C GLN A 15 4.49 24.20 -2.95
N LEU A 16 4.65 25.53 -3.13
CA LEU A 16 5.46 26.08 -4.21
C LEU A 16 6.95 25.76 -4.04
N TYR A 17 7.48 25.79 -2.83
CA TYR A 17 8.85 25.35 -2.56
C TYR A 17 9.04 23.89 -2.98
N LEU A 18 8.13 22.99 -2.59
CA LEU A 18 8.20 21.58 -2.97
C LEU A 18 8.09 21.36 -4.48
N ALA A 19 7.20 22.12 -5.14
CA ALA A 19 7.04 22.06 -6.60
C ALA A 19 8.27 22.57 -7.38
N THR A 20 9.18 23.26 -6.72
CA THR A 20 10.44 23.78 -7.29
C THR A 20 11.68 23.08 -6.71
N ASP A 21 11.51 21.86 -6.18
CA ASP A 21 12.58 21.01 -5.61
C ASP A 21 13.33 21.66 -4.42
N LYS A 22 12.73 22.62 -3.77
CA LYS A 22 13.25 23.27 -2.56
C LYS A 22 12.71 22.60 -1.31
N TRP A 23 13.15 21.36 -1.07
CA TRP A 23 12.59 20.49 -0.02
C TRP A 23 12.83 21.01 1.39
N ASP A 24 14.03 21.56 1.69
CA ASP A 24 14.34 22.13 3.01
C ASP A 24 13.48 23.35 3.31
N GLU A 25 13.38 24.28 2.36
CA GLU A 25 12.54 25.49 2.51
C GLU A 25 11.06 25.11 2.62
N GLY A 26 10.63 24.10 1.84
CA GLY A 26 9.25 23.59 1.88
C GLY A 26 8.92 22.97 3.23
N ARG A 27 9.81 22.14 3.77
CA ARG A 27 9.68 21.58 5.13
C ARG A 27 9.61 22.67 6.19
N ASP A 28 10.55 23.59 6.18
CA ASP A 28 10.65 24.63 7.21
C ASP A 28 9.43 25.57 7.17
N GLN A 29 8.96 25.90 5.97
CA GLN A 29 7.75 26.69 5.78
C GLN A 29 6.48 25.94 6.26
N LEU A 30 6.40 24.64 5.97
CA LEU A 30 5.27 23.83 6.41
C LEU A 30 5.26 23.64 7.94
N LEU A 31 6.42 23.44 8.56
CA LEU A 31 6.53 23.36 10.03
C LEU A 31 6.12 24.66 10.72
N ARG A 32 6.49 25.83 10.16
CA ARG A 32 6.01 27.12 10.66
C ARG A 32 4.50 27.24 10.53
N TRP A 33 3.98 26.83 9.38
CA TRP A 33 2.53 26.82 9.15
C TRP A 33 1.80 25.94 10.16
N PHE A 34 2.31 24.75 10.48
CA PHE A 34 1.73 23.87 11.50
C PHE A 34 1.61 24.59 12.85
N LYS A 35 2.70 25.24 13.27
CA LYS A 35 2.74 25.99 14.53
C LYS A 35 1.74 27.13 14.52
N ASP A 36 1.76 27.98 13.50
CA ASP A 36 0.88 29.15 13.39
C ASP A 36 -0.59 28.72 13.33
N ALA A 37 -0.92 27.63 12.62
CA ALA A 37 -2.26 27.09 12.51
C ALA A 37 -2.79 26.62 13.88
N GLU A 38 -1.98 25.90 14.65
CA GLU A 38 -2.35 25.46 16.01
C GLU A 38 -2.54 26.67 16.96
N GLU A 39 -1.62 27.65 16.95
CA GLU A 39 -1.70 28.86 17.77
C GLU A 39 -2.94 29.72 17.44
N MET A 40 -3.37 29.73 16.18
CA MET A 40 -4.58 30.47 15.72
C MET A 40 -5.88 29.65 15.91
N GLY A 41 -5.81 28.40 16.39
CA GLY A 41 -6.98 27.53 16.61
C GLY A 41 -7.53 26.87 15.35
N PHE A 42 -6.73 26.74 14.29
CA PHE A 42 -7.04 26.02 13.04
C PHE A 42 -6.16 24.76 12.93
N PRO A 43 -6.50 23.66 13.60
CA PRO A 43 -5.65 22.49 13.62
C PRO A 43 -5.38 21.95 12.21
N PRO A 44 -4.13 21.54 11.89
CA PRO A 44 -3.77 21.01 10.60
C PRO A 44 -4.63 19.84 10.17
N GLY A 45 -5.15 19.89 8.96
CA GLY A 45 -5.98 18.83 8.41
C GLY A 45 -5.17 17.66 7.80
N PRO A 46 -5.87 16.56 7.40
CA PRO A 46 -5.23 15.34 6.89
C PRO A 46 -4.26 15.58 5.71
N SER A 47 -4.60 16.50 4.80
CA SER A 47 -3.75 16.82 3.64
C SER A 47 -2.41 17.44 4.03
N ALA A 48 -2.39 18.30 5.06
CA ALA A 48 -1.16 18.89 5.55
C ALA A 48 -0.26 17.85 6.24
N HIS A 49 -0.88 16.94 7.00
CA HIS A 49 -0.18 15.81 7.60
C HIS A 49 0.40 14.89 6.52
N ALA A 50 -0.37 14.52 5.49
CA ALA A 50 0.12 13.71 4.37
C ALA A 50 1.33 14.37 3.67
N LEU A 51 1.28 15.69 3.47
CA LEU A 51 2.37 16.42 2.84
C LEU A 51 3.64 16.39 3.69
N LEU A 52 3.52 16.59 5.01
CA LEU A 52 4.69 16.56 5.90
C LEU A 52 5.29 15.14 6.00
N ALA A 53 4.44 14.10 6.04
CA ALA A 53 4.90 12.72 5.98
C ALA A 53 5.68 12.44 4.68
N GLN A 54 5.18 12.89 3.53
CA GLN A 54 5.84 12.75 2.24
C GLN A 54 7.21 13.45 2.22
N ILE A 55 7.31 14.65 2.81
CA ILE A 55 8.58 15.38 2.91
C ILE A 55 9.59 14.58 3.73
N TYR A 56 9.20 14.03 4.86
CA TYR A 56 10.11 13.22 5.67
C TYR A 56 10.55 11.94 4.96
N LEU A 57 9.66 11.28 4.22
CA LEU A 57 10.04 10.12 3.39
C LEU A 57 10.99 10.51 2.25
N TYR A 58 10.82 11.70 1.65
CA TYR A 58 11.79 12.21 0.68
C TYR A 58 13.18 12.34 1.33
N PHE A 59 13.29 12.97 2.50
CA PHE A 59 14.59 13.06 3.20
C PHE A 59 15.12 11.69 3.60
N ALA A 60 14.29 10.75 4.00
CA ALA A 60 14.72 9.37 4.25
C ALA A 60 15.39 8.76 3.01
N SER A 61 14.78 8.95 1.83
CA SER A 61 15.32 8.41 0.55
C SER A 61 16.65 9.03 0.11
N GLU A 62 17.00 10.22 0.63
CA GLU A 62 18.27 10.90 0.35
C GLU A 62 19.39 10.49 1.33
N THR A 63 19.07 9.70 2.36
CA THR A 63 20.06 9.20 3.33
C THR A 63 20.60 7.83 2.94
N GLU A 64 21.69 7.40 3.58
CA GLU A 64 22.19 6.04 3.44
C GLU A 64 21.18 5.03 4.01
N SER A 65 20.95 3.96 3.23
CA SER A 65 19.99 2.90 3.62
C SER A 65 20.38 2.24 4.95
N ASP A 66 19.39 1.97 5.79
CA ASP A 66 19.52 1.42 7.14
C ASP A 66 20.29 2.31 8.12
N SER A 67 20.51 3.57 7.77
CA SER A 67 21.18 4.55 8.63
C SER A 67 20.30 4.98 9.82
N PRO A 68 20.90 5.44 10.93
CA PRO A 68 20.13 6.04 12.03
C PRO A 68 19.34 7.28 11.58
N GLU A 69 19.84 8.00 10.58
CA GLU A 69 19.20 9.20 10.03
C GLU A 69 17.96 8.84 9.23
N GLU A 70 18.03 7.83 8.36
CA GLU A 70 16.87 7.29 7.65
C GLU A 70 15.76 6.90 8.63
N LYS A 71 16.08 6.08 9.64
CA LYS A 71 15.15 5.65 10.69
C LYS A 71 14.53 6.84 11.45
N GLN A 72 15.30 7.91 11.64
CA GLN A 72 14.76 9.12 12.28
C GLN A 72 13.72 9.82 11.39
N TYR A 73 13.91 9.86 10.07
CA TYR A 73 12.93 10.43 9.16
C TYR A 73 11.65 9.59 9.10
N TYR A 74 11.74 8.27 9.06
CA TYR A 74 10.57 7.39 9.15
C TYR A 74 9.78 7.63 10.45
N ARG A 75 10.45 7.72 11.60
CA ARG A 75 9.79 8.03 12.88
C ARG A 75 9.11 9.41 12.90
N LYS A 76 9.67 10.40 12.18
CA LYS A 76 9.03 11.71 12.04
C LYS A 76 7.84 11.67 11.09
N ALA A 77 7.90 10.85 10.05
CA ALA A 77 6.82 10.71 9.08
C ALA A 77 5.59 9.99 9.66
N GLU A 78 5.80 8.97 10.48
CA GLU A 78 4.77 8.07 10.98
C GLU A 78 3.56 8.78 11.61
N PRO A 79 3.67 9.65 12.62
CA PRO A 79 2.50 10.27 13.27
C PRO A 79 1.71 11.17 12.31
N HIS A 80 2.36 11.68 11.28
CA HIS A 80 1.70 12.48 10.25
C HIS A 80 0.99 11.58 9.23
N ALA A 81 1.60 10.50 8.80
CA ALA A 81 0.97 9.52 7.91
C ALA A 81 -0.27 8.87 8.55
N GLU A 82 -0.15 8.48 9.81
CA GLU A 82 -1.25 7.94 10.62
C GLU A 82 -2.43 8.94 10.68
N LYS A 83 -2.17 10.19 11.05
CA LYS A 83 -3.20 11.24 11.08
C LYS A 83 -3.84 11.49 9.71
N ALA A 84 -3.05 11.46 8.64
CA ALA A 84 -3.57 11.63 7.28
C ALA A 84 -4.60 10.54 6.93
N VAL A 85 -4.33 9.30 7.29
CA VAL A 85 -5.22 8.15 7.00
C VAL A 85 -6.43 8.15 7.93
N PHE A 86 -6.23 8.26 9.25
CA PHE A 86 -7.30 7.99 10.21
C PHE A 86 -8.17 9.21 10.58
N SER A 87 -7.76 10.43 10.27
CA SER A 87 -8.59 11.62 10.51
C SER A 87 -9.39 12.07 9.28
N ALA A 88 -9.17 11.48 8.12
CA ALA A 88 -9.92 11.77 6.92
C ALA A 88 -11.15 10.86 6.77
N ALA A 89 -12.29 11.42 6.36
CA ALA A 89 -13.46 10.62 6.00
C ALA A 89 -13.20 9.72 4.79
N GLU A 90 -12.46 10.26 3.81
CA GLU A 90 -12.05 9.55 2.59
C GLU A 90 -10.55 9.77 2.34
N PRO A 91 -9.68 8.95 2.94
CA PRO A 91 -8.26 9.05 2.70
C PRO A 91 -7.91 8.76 1.24
N ARG A 92 -6.96 9.50 0.69
CA ARG A 92 -6.47 9.30 -0.67
C ARG A 92 -5.58 8.06 -0.75
N GLU A 93 -5.52 7.45 -1.92
CA GLU A 93 -4.71 6.23 -2.18
C GLU A 93 -3.24 6.42 -1.74
N ASN A 94 -2.62 7.53 -2.12
CA ASN A 94 -1.22 7.80 -1.78
C ASN A 94 -0.96 7.97 -0.27
N TRP A 95 -1.96 8.35 0.53
CA TRP A 95 -1.81 8.45 2.00
C TRP A 95 -1.70 7.07 2.65
N TYR A 96 -2.51 6.11 2.17
CA TYR A 96 -2.37 4.71 2.56
C TYR A 96 -1.01 4.15 2.16
N GLN A 97 -0.54 4.46 0.93
CA GLN A 97 0.77 4.01 0.44
C GLN A 97 1.91 4.55 1.31
N ILE A 98 1.86 5.82 1.69
CA ILE A 98 2.83 6.45 2.59
C ILE A 98 2.84 5.74 3.94
N TYR A 99 1.68 5.55 4.56
CA TYR A 99 1.60 4.90 5.88
C TYR A 99 2.02 3.44 5.82
N LEU A 100 1.57 2.71 4.82
CA LEU A 100 1.98 1.33 4.57
C LEU A 100 3.51 1.19 4.39
N SER A 101 4.14 2.09 3.64
CA SER A 101 5.60 2.06 3.43
C SER A 101 6.37 2.25 4.74
N ILE A 102 5.86 3.06 5.65
CA ILE A 102 6.46 3.27 6.97
C ILE A 102 6.34 2.00 7.83
N LEU A 103 5.16 1.39 7.86
CA LEU A 103 4.95 0.16 8.62
C LEU A 103 5.81 -1.00 8.10
N LEU A 104 5.91 -1.15 6.77
CA LEU A 104 6.74 -2.19 6.16
C LEU A 104 8.24 -1.94 6.35
N PHE A 105 8.68 -0.69 6.45
CA PHE A 105 10.07 -0.34 6.74
C PHE A 105 10.49 -0.82 8.15
N ASP A 106 9.60 -0.80 9.11
CA ASP A 106 9.81 -1.25 10.49
C ASP A 106 9.38 -2.71 10.71
N ASP A 107 9.15 -3.51 9.64
CA ASP A 107 8.68 -4.92 9.68
C ASP A 107 7.38 -5.13 10.50
N ARG A 108 6.55 -4.10 10.60
CA ARG A 108 5.28 -4.11 11.34
C ARG A 108 4.16 -4.72 10.52
N TYR A 109 4.32 -6.00 10.19
CA TYR A 109 3.48 -6.74 9.25
C TYR A 109 2.03 -6.88 9.73
N GLU A 110 1.80 -7.18 11.02
CA GLU A 110 0.45 -7.27 11.58
C GLU A 110 -0.33 -5.96 11.46
N GLU A 111 0.34 -4.83 11.65
CA GLU A 111 -0.28 -3.51 11.53
C GLU A 111 -0.48 -3.08 10.07
N SER A 112 0.29 -3.65 9.15
CA SER A 112 0.17 -3.43 7.71
C SER A 112 -1.06 -4.13 7.12
N VAL A 113 -1.52 -5.25 7.71
CA VAL A 113 -2.68 -6.00 7.22
C VAL A 113 -3.93 -5.13 7.11
N PRO A 114 -4.44 -4.47 8.17
CA PRO A 114 -5.67 -3.69 8.07
C PRO A 114 -5.55 -2.51 7.09
N ILE A 115 -4.36 -1.98 6.86
CA ILE A 115 -4.11 -0.93 5.87
C ILE A 115 -4.29 -1.49 4.45
N LEU A 116 -3.69 -2.64 4.14
CA LEU A 116 -3.85 -3.30 2.84
C LEU A 116 -5.29 -3.81 2.63
N GLU A 117 -5.96 -4.32 3.64
CA GLU A 117 -7.39 -4.68 3.57
C GLU A 117 -8.25 -3.47 3.21
N ALA A 118 -8.02 -2.31 3.84
CA ALA A 118 -8.69 -1.07 3.49
C ALA A 118 -8.39 -0.62 2.05
N MET A 119 -7.15 -0.80 1.58
CA MET A 119 -6.76 -0.47 0.20
C MET A 119 -7.44 -1.41 -0.81
N VAL A 120 -7.49 -2.71 -0.55
CA VAL A 120 -8.22 -3.69 -1.40
C VAL A 120 -9.71 -3.36 -1.47
N TYR A 121 -10.32 -2.98 -0.34
CA TYR A 121 -11.73 -2.61 -0.28
C TYR A 121 -12.03 -1.31 -1.05
N ARG A 122 -11.19 -0.28 -0.91
CA ARG A 122 -11.39 1.04 -1.52
C ARG A 122 -10.97 1.10 -3.00
N PHE A 123 -10.00 0.29 -3.38
CA PHE A 123 -9.41 0.26 -4.73
C PHE A 123 -9.48 -1.17 -5.31
N PRO A 124 -10.70 -1.72 -5.51
CA PRO A 124 -10.93 -3.14 -5.81
C PRO A 124 -10.38 -3.61 -7.16
N ASP A 125 -9.98 -2.69 -8.04
CA ASP A 125 -9.42 -3.01 -9.36
C ASP A 125 -7.88 -3.01 -9.37
N LYS A 126 -7.26 -2.69 -8.24
CA LYS A 126 -5.80 -2.60 -8.11
C LYS A 126 -5.20 -3.97 -7.71
N LYS A 127 -4.95 -4.84 -8.69
CA LYS A 127 -4.34 -6.18 -8.53
C LYS A 127 -3.13 -6.18 -7.58
N ASN A 128 -2.31 -5.12 -7.60
CA ASN A 128 -1.10 -5.04 -6.80
C ASN A 128 -1.37 -5.08 -5.28
N TYR A 129 -2.47 -4.50 -4.80
CA TYR A 129 -2.82 -4.53 -3.37
C TYR A 129 -3.24 -5.91 -2.91
N TYR A 130 -3.95 -6.67 -3.74
CA TYR A 130 -4.25 -8.07 -3.46
C TYR A 130 -2.99 -8.92 -3.38
N ARG A 131 -2.04 -8.72 -4.30
CA ARG A 131 -0.75 -9.43 -4.27
C ARG A 131 0.04 -9.12 -3.00
N GLN A 132 0.12 -7.85 -2.61
CA GLN A 132 0.79 -7.44 -1.38
C GLN A 132 0.10 -8.04 -0.15
N LEU A 133 -1.22 -8.03 -0.09
CA LEU A 133 -1.98 -8.59 1.02
C LEU A 133 -1.80 -10.11 1.12
N ALA A 134 -1.87 -10.84 0.00
CA ALA A 134 -1.63 -12.27 -0.03
C ALA A 134 -0.20 -12.63 0.41
N ALA A 135 0.80 -11.86 -0.03
CA ALA A 135 2.19 -12.04 0.38
C ALA A 135 2.38 -11.75 1.88
N LEU A 136 1.74 -10.69 2.38
CA LEU A 136 1.81 -10.32 3.79
C LEU A 136 1.18 -11.38 4.69
N TYR A 137 0.04 -11.95 4.30
CA TYR A 137 -0.55 -13.06 5.02
C TYR A 137 0.36 -14.30 5.05
N ALA A 138 1.02 -14.61 3.92
CA ALA A 138 1.97 -15.72 3.87
C ALA A 138 3.19 -15.47 4.79
N GLU A 139 3.72 -14.24 4.83
CA GLU A 139 4.81 -13.86 5.74
C GLU A 139 4.42 -14.03 7.21
N LEU A 140 3.18 -13.73 7.55
CA LEU A 140 2.61 -13.93 8.87
C LEU A 140 2.17 -15.37 9.15
N GLN A 141 2.49 -16.33 8.27
CA GLN A 141 2.09 -17.74 8.37
C GLN A 141 0.56 -17.95 8.42
N ARG A 142 -0.19 -16.99 7.85
CA ARG A 142 -1.65 -17.02 7.71
C ARG A 142 -2.01 -17.56 6.31
N GLU A 143 -1.69 -18.82 6.08
CA GLU A 143 -1.78 -19.46 4.74
C GLU A 143 -3.22 -19.50 4.22
N ASP A 144 -4.20 -19.73 5.10
CA ASP A 144 -5.62 -19.76 4.72
C ASP A 144 -6.09 -18.39 4.22
N ASP A 145 -5.69 -17.31 4.88
CA ASP A 145 -6.02 -15.94 4.47
C ASP A 145 -5.32 -15.58 3.16
N SER A 146 -4.06 -15.96 3.00
CA SER A 146 -3.32 -15.80 1.75
C SER A 146 -4.02 -16.51 0.59
N PHE A 147 -4.43 -17.76 0.78
CA PHE A 147 -5.17 -18.54 -0.22
C PHE A 147 -6.51 -17.88 -0.54
N HIS A 148 -7.24 -17.40 0.47
CA HIS A 148 -8.51 -16.71 0.25
C HIS A 148 -8.36 -15.47 -0.65
N ILE A 149 -7.32 -14.65 -0.45
CA ILE A 149 -7.04 -13.52 -1.34
C ILE A 149 -6.73 -13.99 -2.76
N GLN A 150 -5.98 -15.07 -2.93
CA GLN A 150 -5.68 -15.62 -4.26
C GLN A 150 -6.94 -16.17 -4.96
N GLN A 151 -7.89 -16.75 -4.21
CA GLN A 151 -9.20 -17.13 -4.74
C GLN A 151 -10.00 -15.92 -5.24
N ILE A 152 -9.98 -14.81 -4.49
CA ILE A 152 -10.62 -13.56 -4.92
C ILE A 152 -9.96 -13.05 -6.19
N MET A 153 -8.63 -13.04 -6.27
CA MET A 153 -7.89 -12.61 -7.46
C MET A 153 -8.27 -13.45 -8.69
N PHE A 154 -8.37 -14.77 -8.52
CA PHE A 154 -8.80 -15.67 -9.59
C PHE A 154 -10.24 -15.37 -10.03
N SER A 155 -11.18 -15.21 -9.09
CA SER A 155 -12.59 -14.92 -9.39
C SER A 155 -12.79 -13.59 -10.11
N LYS A 156 -11.89 -12.63 -9.91
CA LYS A 156 -11.87 -11.31 -10.57
C LYS A 156 -11.07 -11.30 -11.89
N ASP A 157 -10.61 -12.45 -12.36
CA ASP A 157 -9.74 -12.60 -13.54
C ASP A 157 -8.45 -11.75 -13.46
N MET A 158 -7.92 -11.58 -12.25
CA MET A 158 -6.68 -10.86 -11.99
C MET A 158 -5.44 -11.73 -12.16
N LEU A 159 -5.57 -13.07 -12.22
CA LEU A 159 -4.47 -14.00 -12.47
C LEU A 159 -4.39 -14.26 -13.98
N GLU A 160 -3.33 -13.79 -14.61
CA GLU A 160 -3.18 -13.83 -16.08
C GLU A 160 -2.00 -14.71 -16.52
N LYS A 161 -1.00 -14.83 -15.65
CA LYS A 161 0.23 -15.55 -15.98
C LYS A 161 0.06 -17.05 -15.74
N HIS A 162 0.71 -17.83 -16.61
CA HIS A 162 0.81 -19.29 -16.48
C HIS A 162 1.09 -19.74 -15.04
N ASP A 163 2.16 -19.23 -14.44
CA ASP A 163 2.57 -19.62 -13.08
C ASP A 163 1.53 -19.26 -12.00
N GLU A 164 0.83 -18.13 -12.17
CA GLU A 164 -0.22 -17.71 -11.23
C GLU A 164 -1.42 -18.67 -11.28
N LEU A 165 -1.80 -19.09 -12.50
CA LEU A 165 -2.93 -20.00 -12.73
C LEU A 165 -2.61 -21.44 -12.28
N LEU A 166 -1.40 -21.92 -12.56
CA LEU A 166 -0.95 -23.20 -12.03
C LEU A 166 -0.91 -23.20 -10.50
N ARG A 167 -0.38 -22.13 -9.91
CA ARG A 167 -0.28 -22.02 -8.45
C ARG A 167 -1.64 -22.07 -7.77
N ILE A 168 -2.65 -21.38 -8.28
CA ILE A 168 -4.00 -21.44 -7.69
C ILE A 168 -4.62 -22.84 -7.82
N ALA A 169 -4.40 -23.56 -8.93
CA ALA A 169 -4.84 -24.93 -9.08
C ALA A 169 -4.14 -25.87 -8.07
N GLN A 170 -2.82 -25.74 -7.92
CA GLN A 170 -2.04 -26.50 -6.92
C GLN A 170 -2.49 -26.21 -5.49
N LEU A 171 -2.82 -24.97 -5.16
CA LEU A 171 -3.36 -24.63 -3.84
C LEU A 171 -4.72 -25.31 -3.59
N TYR A 172 -5.60 -25.38 -4.59
CA TYR A 172 -6.85 -26.15 -4.46
C TYR A 172 -6.61 -27.65 -4.24
N LEU A 173 -5.57 -28.25 -4.86
CA LEU A 173 -5.18 -29.63 -4.57
C LEU A 173 -4.65 -29.78 -3.14
N PHE A 174 -3.80 -28.87 -2.69
CA PHE A 174 -3.26 -28.86 -1.34
C PHE A 174 -4.37 -28.74 -0.27
N TYR A 175 -5.39 -27.95 -0.53
CA TYR A 175 -6.56 -27.80 0.35
C TYR A 175 -7.65 -28.86 0.12
N GLU A 176 -7.31 -29.97 -0.52
CA GLU A 176 -8.20 -31.11 -0.76
C GLU A 176 -9.51 -30.76 -1.50
N VAL A 177 -9.43 -29.83 -2.44
CA VAL A 177 -10.55 -29.44 -3.32
C VAL A 177 -10.23 -29.75 -4.79
N PRO A 178 -9.98 -31.04 -5.15
CA PRO A 178 -9.45 -31.42 -6.47
C PRO A 178 -10.41 -31.05 -7.62
N TYR A 179 -11.69 -31.07 -7.40
CA TYR A 179 -12.68 -30.69 -8.42
C TYR A 179 -12.47 -29.25 -8.92
N LYS A 180 -12.19 -28.28 -8.02
CA LYS A 180 -11.91 -26.91 -8.44
C LYS A 180 -10.56 -26.79 -9.15
N ALA A 181 -9.56 -27.52 -8.70
CA ALA A 181 -8.27 -27.58 -9.40
C ALA A 181 -8.43 -28.08 -10.83
N ALA A 182 -9.18 -29.18 -11.01
CA ALA A 182 -9.46 -29.76 -12.33
C ALA A 182 -10.18 -28.75 -13.25
N LEU A 183 -11.22 -28.09 -12.78
CA LEU A 183 -11.94 -27.07 -13.57
C LEU A 183 -11.03 -25.91 -14.00
N ILE A 184 -10.12 -25.48 -13.13
CA ILE A 184 -9.16 -24.41 -13.46
C ILE A 184 -8.17 -24.90 -14.52
N LEU A 185 -7.56 -26.07 -14.31
CA LEU A 185 -6.59 -26.63 -15.24
C LEU A 185 -7.22 -26.87 -16.63
N GLU A 186 -8.39 -27.51 -16.70
CA GLU A 186 -9.12 -27.74 -17.95
C GLU A 186 -9.37 -26.44 -18.69
N LYS A 187 -10.03 -25.46 -18.05
CA LYS A 187 -10.36 -24.18 -18.65
C LYS A 187 -9.12 -23.41 -19.12
N GLU A 188 -8.07 -23.37 -18.31
CA GLU A 188 -6.90 -22.53 -18.60
C GLU A 188 -5.93 -23.21 -19.58
N LEU A 189 -5.89 -24.54 -19.66
CA LEU A 189 -5.22 -25.29 -20.72
C LEU A 189 -5.94 -25.10 -22.06
N GLU A 190 -7.28 -25.25 -22.10
CA GLU A 190 -8.07 -25.04 -23.31
C GLU A 190 -7.97 -23.60 -23.85
N SER A 191 -7.88 -22.61 -22.97
CA SER A 191 -7.71 -21.21 -23.34
C SER A 191 -6.29 -20.84 -23.77
N GLY A 192 -5.30 -21.72 -23.54
CA GLY A 192 -3.88 -21.49 -23.80
C GLY A 192 -3.21 -20.54 -22.79
N ARG A 193 -3.86 -20.20 -21.70
CA ARG A 193 -3.24 -19.41 -20.60
C ARG A 193 -2.30 -20.24 -19.74
N ILE A 194 -2.52 -21.55 -19.65
CA ILE A 194 -1.56 -22.51 -19.11
C ILE A 194 -0.91 -23.19 -20.32
N GLU A 195 0.41 -23.38 -20.27
CA GLU A 195 1.15 -24.04 -21.32
C GLU A 195 0.71 -25.50 -21.46
N ASP A 196 0.56 -25.98 -22.72
CA ASP A 196 0.16 -27.35 -23.04
C ASP A 196 1.37 -28.30 -22.91
N GLU A 197 1.78 -28.55 -21.65
CA GLU A 197 2.82 -29.50 -21.30
C GLU A 197 2.22 -30.76 -20.68
N GLU A 198 2.81 -31.94 -20.99
CA GLU A 198 2.37 -33.25 -20.47
C GLU A 198 2.18 -33.25 -18.95
N LYS A 199 3.11 -32.62 -18.21
CA LYS A 199 3.05 -32.53 -16.73
C LYS A 199 1.79 -31.80 -16.21
N ASN A 200 1.24 -30.84 -16.98
CA ASN A 200 0.06 -30.08 -16.60
C ASN A 200 -1.21 -30.91 -16.80
N TRP A 201 -1.25 -31.76 -17.84
CA TRP A 201 -2.33 -32.71 -18.05
C TRP A 201 -2.27 -33.88 -17.06
N GLU A 202 -1.09 -34.30 -16.64
CA GLU A 202 -0.92 -35.31 -15.59
C GLU A 202 -1.49 -34.84 -14.24
N GLN A 203 -1.35 -33.55 -13.90
CA GLN A 203 -1.97 -32.98 -12.71
C GLN A 203 -3.50 -32.99 -12.76
N LEU A 204 -4.09 -32.86 -13.93
CA LEU A 204 -5.54 -32.96 -14.13
C LEU A 204 -6.05 -34.40 -14.01
N ALA A 205 -5.22 -35.38 -14.40
CA ALA A 205 -5.61 -36.80 -14.45
C ALA A 205 -5.49 -37.54 -13.10
N ASN A 206 -4.75 -37.00 -12.15
CA ASN A 206 -4.52 -37.58 -10.81
C ASN A 206 -5.40 -36.93 -9.74
#